data_9262a723c6e3ba1bcf2a057780dd9c5d
#
_entry.id   9262a723c6e3ba1bcf2a057780dd9c5d
#
_cell.length_a   1.000
_cell.length_b   1.000
_cell.length_c   1.000
_cell.angle_alpha   90.00
_cell.angle_beta   90.00
_cell.angle_gamma   90.00
#
_symmetry.space_group_name_H-M   'P 1'
#
loop_
_entity.id
_entity.type
_entity.pdbx_description
1 polymer ?
#
loop_
_entity_poly.entity_id
_entity_poly.type
_entity_poly.pdbx_seq_one_letter_code
_entity_poly.pdbx_strand_id
1 'polypeptide(L)'
;MDTIRMQLKTLNRQQSLYSKTKTMMKNNLIALLDQTYPGVNALFDSPVREDGSQKWVDFATTFWHVDCVRNMSLTAFAERYRKWCKRHGYNFSQSKAVEVHAGAQDLIAMLPRDALTKTMVRQAIDALNAISASLERLKAEMQALAAQLPEYPVVMTMHGVGDSLGPQLMAELGDVTRFTHRNAITAFAGVDPGADQSGTHEAKSTRVSKSGPPELRRALFLVMDCLLKTQPQDDPVYRFMDKKRAEGKPYLVYMTAGANKFLRIYYGRVKEYLAQLENS
;
A
#
# COMPACT_ATOMS: atom_id res chain seq x y z
N MET A 1 23.21 17.62 -2.61
CA MET A 1 22.09 16.77 -2.11
C MET A 1 22.70 15.78 -1.17
N ASP A 2 22.16 15.66 0.05
CA ASP A 2 22.64 14.72 1.07
C ASP A 2 22.54 13.26 0.57
N THR A 3 23.58 12.48 0.81
CA THR A 3 23.66 11.06 0.38
C THR A 3 22.46 10.25 0.88
N ILE A 4 22.06 10.46 2.15
CA ILE A 4 20.90 9.76 2.75
C ILE A 4 19.62 10.04 1.96
N ARG A 5 19.36 11.30 1.59
CA ARG A 5 18.19 11.69 0.81
C ARG A 5 18.20 11.09 -0.60
N MET A 6 19.38 11.00 -1.24
CA MET A 6 19.51 10.34 -2.55
C MET A 6 19.24 8.84 -2.45
N GLN A 7 19.80 8.17 -1.44
CA GLN A 7 19.56 6.75 -1.21
C GLN A 7 18.07 6.48 -0.92
N LEU A 8 17.46 7.27 -0.03
CA LEU A 8 16.04 7.15 0.32
C LEU A 8 15.15 7.31 -0.92
N LYS A 9 15.45 8.29 -1.78
CA LYS A 9 14.72 8.48 -3.03
C LYS A 9 14.88 7.32 -4.00
N THR A 10 16.07 6.75 -4.10
CA THR A 10 16.34 5.56 -4.94
C THR A 10 15.56 4.35 -4.44
N LEU A 11 15.57 4.11 -3.12
CA LEU A 11 14.80 3.03 -2.50
C LEU A 11 13.29 3.22 -2.70
N ASN A 12 12.78 4.47 -2.63
CA ASN A 12 11.36 4.75 -2.90
C ASN A 12 10.96 4.38 -4.34
N ARG A 13 11.83 4.65 -5.32
CA ARG A 13 11.60 4.24 -6.71
C ARG A 13 11.58 2.72 -6.85
N GLN A 14 12.51 2.04 -6.20
CA GLN A 14 12.56 0.58 -6.17
C GLN A 14 11.33 -0.02 -5.48
N GLN A 15 10.89 0.56 -4.36
CA GLN A 15 9.65 0.17 -3.67
C GLN A 15 8.43 0.28 -4.59
N SER A 16 8.33 1.37 -5.35
CA SER A 16 7.25 1.56 -6.33
C SER A 16 7.24 0.46 -7.39
N LEU A 17 8.41 0.10 -7.92
CA LEU A 17 8.57 -1.00 -8.88
C LEU A 17 8.16 -2.34 -8.25
N TYR A 18 8.69 -2.66 -7.07
CA TYR A 18 8.41 -3.94 -6.39
C TYR A 18 6.94 -4.07 -6.00
N SER A 19 6.28 -2.97 -5.62
CA SER A 19 4.84 -2.97 -5.35
C SER A 19 4.00 -3.32 -6.58
N LYS A 20 4.38 -2.80 -7.75
CA LYS A 20 3.75 -3.14 -9.04
C LYS A 20 4.00 -4.61 -9.39
N THR A 21 5.25 -5.06 -9.25
CA THR A 21 5.64 -6.46 -9.52
C THR A 21 4.89 -7.42 -8.60
N LYS A 22 4.78 -7.10 -7.29
CA LYS A 22 3.98 -7.90 -6.34
C LYS A 22 2.52 -8.04 -6.79
N THR A 23 1.92 -6.95 -7.25
CA THR A 23 0.54 -6.97 -7.77
C THR A 23 0.42 -7.87 -9.01
N MET A 24 1.37 -7.77 -9.94
CA MET A 24 1.40 -8.63 -11.13
C MET A 24 1.56 -10.11 -10.76
N MET A 25 2.49 -10.45 -9.85
CA MET A 25 2.71 -11.83 -9.38
C MET A 25 1.48 -12.37 -8.64
N LYS A 26 0.84 -11.55 -7.81
CA LYS A 26 -0.40 -11.92 -7.12
C LYS A 26 -1.53 -12.24 -8.11
N ASN A 27 -1.74 -11.38 -9.11
CA ASN A 27 -2.77 -11.59 -10.11
C ASN A 27 -2.50 -12.83 -10.97
N ASN A 28 -1.23 -13.06 -11.33
CA ASN A 28 -0.81 -14.28 -12.03
C ASN A 28 -1.10 -15.54 -11.20
N LEU A 29 -0.76 -15.53 -9.91
CA LEU A 29 -1.05 -16.64 -9.01
C LEU A 29 -2.56 -16.88 -8.88
N ILE A 30 -3.36 -15.83 -8.73
CA ILE A 30 -4.84 -15.96 -8.66
C ILE A 30 -5.37 -16.58 -9.94
N ALA A 31 -4.97 -16.08 -11.12
CA ALA A 31 -5.41 -16.61 -12.40
C ALA A 31 -5.05 -18.09 -12.61
N LEU A 32 -3.90 -18.53 -12.08
CA LEU A 32 -3.51 -19.94 -12.10
C LEU A 32 -4.30 -20.78 -11.08
N LEU A 33 -4.54 -20.23 -9.89
CA LEU A 33 -5.33 -20.90 -8.86
C LEU A 33 -6.82 -20.99 -9.24
N ASP A 34 -7.36 -20.04 -9.99
CA ASP A 34 -8.73 -20.13 -10.52
C ASP A 34 -8.91 -21.35 -11.46
N GLN A 35 -7.82 -21.84 -12.05
CA GLN A 35 -7.83 -23.07 -12.86
C GLN A 35 -7.64 -24.35 -12.05
N THR A 36 -7.15 -24.28 -10.80
CA THR A 36 -6.88 -25.44 -9.94
C THR A 36 -7.71 -25.49 -8.67
N TYR A 37 -7.94 -24.33 -8.05
CA TYR A 37 -8.76 -24.17 -6.85
C TYR A 37 -9.45 -22.79 -6.90
N PRO A 38 -10.55 -22.64 -7.66
CA PRO A 38 -11.25 -21.36 -7.81
C PRO A 38 -11.61 -20.72 -6.47
N GLY A 39 -11.35 -19.42 -6.33
CA GLY A 39 -11.72 -18.64 -5.15
C GLY A 39 -10.87 -18.86 -3.89
N VAL A 40 -9.78 -19.64 -3.95
CA VAL A 40 -8.91 -19.90 -2.79
C VAL A 40 -8.34 -18.63 -2.16
N ASN A 41 -8.13 -17.58 -2.94
CA ASN A 41 -7.65 -16.27 -2.48
C ASN A 41 -8.66 -15.51 -1.59
N ALA A 42 -9.94 -15.89 -1.62
CA ALA A 42 -11.00 -15.31 -0.82
C ALA A 42 -11.40 -16.15 0.40
N LEU A 43 -10.78 -17.33 0.60
CA LEU A 43 -11.13 -18.23 1.70
C LEU A 43 -10.84 -17.64 3.09
N PHE A 44 -9.88 -16.73 3.20
CA PHE A 44 -9.44 -16.22 4.49
C PHE A 44 -9.40 -14.69 4.50
N ASP A 45 -10.16 -14.09 5.39
CA ASP A 45 -10.06 -12.67 5.74
C ASP A 45 -8.97 -12.51 6.81
N SER A 46 -7.72 -12.46 6.36
CA SER A 46 -6.56 -12.36 7.26
C SER A 46 -5.60 -11.29 6.73
N PRO A 47 -5.09 -10.41 7.59
CA PRO A 47 -4.12 -9.39 7.18
C PRO A 47 -2.84 -10.03 6.67
N VAL A 48 -2.10 -9.26 5.88
CA VAL A 48 -0.73 -9.61 5.49
C VAL A 48 0.14 -9.53 6.74
N ARG A 49 1.01 -10.52 6.95
CA ARG A 49 1.96 -10.56 8.06
C ARG A 49 3.11 -9.58 7.83
N GLU A 50 3.88 -9.31 8.88
CA GLU A 50 5.06 -8.43 8.84
C GLU A 50 6.12 -8.89 7.83
N ASP A 51 6.28 -10.19 7.64
CA ASP A 51 7.17 -10.78 6.63
C ASP A 51 6.61 -10.73 5.20
N GLY A 52 5.41 -10.17 5.02
CA GLY A 52 4.72 -10.07 3.74
C GLY A 52 3.93 -11.32 3.34
N SER A 53 3.93 -12.40 4.15
CA SER A 53 3.20 -13.63 3.88
C SER A 53 1.68 -13.45 4.03
N GLN A 54 0.91 -14.27 3.30
CA GLN A 54 -0.54 -14.22 3.29
C GLN A 54 -1.12 -15.63 3.52
N LYS A 55 -2.09 -15.75 4.42
CA LYS A 55 -2.66 -17.05 4.82
C LYS A 55 -3.20 -17.87 3.65
N TRP A 56 -3.85 -17.24 2.68
CA TRP A 56 -4.37 -17.96 1.51
C TRP A 56 -3.25 -18.49 0.60
N VAL A 57 -2.11 -17.77 0.49
CA VAL A 57 -0.92 -18.21 -0.26
C VAL A 57 -0.28 -19.39 0.44
N ASP A 58 -0.10 -19.32 1.76
CA ASP A 58 0.41 -20.45 2.56
C ASP A 58 -0.51 -21.67 2.47
N PHE A 59 -1.83 -21.44 2.46
CA PHE A 59 -2.82 -22.50 2.28
C PHE A 59 -2.66 -23.15 0.89
N ALA A 60 -2.57 -22.36 -0.18
CA ALA A 60 -2.39 -22.83 -1.54
C ALA A 60 -1.06 -23.60 -1.73
N THR A 61 -0.02 -23.34 -0.93
CA THR A 61 1.23 -24.13 -0.95
C THR A 61 0.98 -25.61 -0.63
N THR A 62 0.03 -25.89 0.25
CA THR A 62 -0.32 -27.26 0.68
C THR A 62 -1.53 -27.80 -0.05
N PHE A 63 -2.54 -26.95 -0.27
CA PHE A 63 -3.83 -27.30 -0.89
C PHE A 63 -3.98 -26.54 -2.21
N TRP A 64 -3.03 -26.79 -3.13
CA TRP A 64 -2.89 -26.09 -4.40
C TRP A 64 -3.92 -26.45 -5.46
N HIS A 65 -4.70 -27.51 -5.25
CA HIS A 65 -5.74 -28.01 -6.13
C HIS A 65 -6.97 -28.40 -5.30
N VAL A 66 -8.17 -28.20 -5.82
CA VAL A 66 -9.40 -28.51 -5.11
C VAL A 66 -9.47 -29.96 -4.63
N ASP A 67 -8.95 -30.90 -5.42
CA ASP A 67 -8.88 -32.33 -5.05
C ASP A 67 -7.96 -32.62 -3.84
N CYS A 68 -7.12 -31.68 -3.45
CA CYS A 68 -6.37 -31.77 -2.19
C CYS A 68 -7.29 -31.65 -0.96
N VAL A 69 -8.49 -31.16 -1.16
CA VAL A 69 -9.53 -31.01 -0.12
C VAL A 69 -10.71 -31.93 -0.41
N ARG A 70 -11.27 -31.88 -1.62
CA ARG A 70 -12.48 -32.61 -2.03
C ARG A 70 -12.36 -34.12 -1.85
N ASN A 71 -11.19 -34.70 -2.15
CA ASN A 71 -10.99 -36.14 -2.09
C ASN A 71 -10.69 -36.68 -0.69
N MET A 72 -10.82 -35.86 0.35
CA MET A 72 -10.72 -36.25 1.75
C MET A 72 -12.09 -36.25 2.43
N SER A 73 -12.28 -37.10 3.43
CA SER A 73 -13.42 -36.92 4.34
C SER A 73 -13.26 -35.61 5.13
N LEU A 74 -14.36 -35.04 5.59
CA LEU A 74 -14.34 -33.82 6.42
C LEU A 74 -13.42 -33.99 7.65
N THR A 75 -13.48 -35.15 8.31
CA THR A 75 -12.63 -35.43 9.48
C THR A 75 -11.15 -35.43 9.11
N ALA A 76 -10.77 -36.11 8.03
CA ALA A 76 -9.39 -36.18 7.56
C ALA A 76 -8.87 -34.78 7.12
N PHE A 77 -9.70 -33.99 6.44
CA PHE A 77 -9.35 -32.63 6.08
C PHE A 77 -9.19 -31.74 7.32
N ALA A 78 -10.13 -31.76 8.27
CA ALA A 78 -10.07 -30.97 9.49
C ALA A 78 -8.80 -31.25 10.31
N GLU A 79 -8.41 -32.53 10.43
CA GLU A 79 -7.17 -32.95 11.08
C GLU A 79 -5.94 -32.40 10.35
N ARG A 80 -5.90 -32.50 9.01
CA ARG A 80 -4.80 -32.01 8.18
C ARG A 80 -4.71 -30.49 8.22
N TYR A 81 -5.85 -29.81 8.18
CA TYR A 81 -5.94 -28.36 8.30
C TYR A 81 -5.51 -27.87 9.69
N ARG A 82 -5.87 -28.60 10.78
CA ARG A 82 -5.39 -28.31 12.13
C ARG A 82 -3.87 -28.39 12.23
N LYS A 83 -3.28 -29.46 11.69
CA LYS A 83 -1.81 -29.64 11.64
C LYS A 83 -1.14 -28.54 10.82
N TRP A 84 -1.76 -28.16 9.71
CA TRP A 84 -1.29 -27.05 8.86
C TRP A 84 -1.35 -25.72 9.62
N CYS A 85 -2.47 -25.38 10.29
CA CYS A 85 -2.59 -24.19 11.12
C CYS A 85 -1.50 -24.11 12.20
N LYS A 86 -1.27 -25.22 12.92
CA LYS A 86 -0.23 -25.30 13.94
C LYS A 86 1.17 -25.05 13.36
N ARG A 87 1.48 -25.65 12.21
CA ARG A 87 2.78 -25.50 11.54
C ARG A 87 3.06 -24.07 11.09
N HIS A 88 2.04 -23.36 10.61
CA HIS A 88 2.15 -22.00 10.09
C HIS A 88 1.78 -20.90 11.10
N GLY A 89 1.54 -21.27 12.37
CA GLY A 89 1.19 -20.27 13.41
C GLY A 89 -0.16 -19.61 13.20
N TYR A 90 -1.14 -20.32 12.60
CA TYR A 90 -2.51 -19.84 12.45
C TYR A 90 -3.45 -20.46 13.48
N ASN A 91 -4.47 -19.69 13.89
CA ASN A 91 -5.54 -20.21 14.73
C ASN A 91 -6.40 -21.19 13.91
N PHE A 92 -6.63 -22.38 14.49
CA PHE A 92 -7.54 -23.36 13.92
C PHE A 92 -9.00 -23.01 14.27
N SER A 93 -9.88 -23.17 13.29
CA SER A 93 -11.33 -23.07 13.46
C SER A 93 -12.00 -24.28 12.82
N GLN A 94 -12.80 -25.02 13.58
CA GLN A 94 -13.56 -26.16 13.08
C GLN A 94 -14.62 -25.72 12.08
N SER A 95 -15.32 -24.60 12.35
CA SER A 95 -16.30 -24.03 11.42
C SER A 95 -15.67 -23.67 10.08
N LYS A 96 -14.46 -23.10 10.09
CA LYS A 96 -13.73 -22.79 8.86
C LYS A 96 -13.29 -24.04 8.10
N ALA A 97 -12.91 -25.10 8.80
CA ALA A 97 -12.62 -26.38 8.15
C ALA A 97 -13.85 -26.97 7.45
N VAL A 98 -15.02 -26.92 8.09
CA VAL A 98 -16.31 -27.34 7.50
C VAL A 98 -16.64 -26.49 6.26
N GLU A 99 -16.55 -25.15 6.37
CA GLU A 99 -16.82 -24.21 5.28
C GLU A 99 -15.92 -24.49 4.05
N VAL A 100 -14.59 -24.60 4.26
CA VAL A 100 -13.63 -24.85 3.18
C VAL A 100 -13.87 -26.22 2.55
N HIS A 101 -14.14 -27.26 3.33
CA HIS A 101 -14.40 -28.60 2.81
C HIS A 101 -15.71 -28.64 2.01
N ALA A 102 -16.79 -28.08 2.55
CA ALA A 102 -18.09 -28.02 1.85
C ALA A 102 -17.98 -27.21 0.55
N GLY A 103 -17.38 -26.02 0.60
CA GLY A 103 -17.19 -25.20 -0.60
C GLY A 103 -16.33 -25.87 -1.70
N ALA A 104 -15.43 -26.78 -1.32
CA ALA A 104 -14.62 -27.50 -2.30
C ALA A 104 -15.39 -28.60 -3.09
N GLN A 105 -16.55 -29.05 -2.62
CA GLN A 105 -17.29 -30.15 -3.24
C GLN A 105 -17.84 -29.76 -4.64
N ASP A 106 -18.31 -28.53 -4.78
CA ASP A 106 -18.96 -28.03 -6.00
C ASP A 106 -18.00 -27.35 -6.97
N LEU A 107 -16.72 -27.21 -6.61
CA LEU A 107 -15.72 -26.56 -7.46
C LEU A 107 -15.20 -27.51 -8.54
N ILE A 108 -15.06 -26.97 -9.75
CA ILE A 108 -14.49 -27.68 -10.90
C ILE A 108 -13.13 -27.09 -11.22
N ALA A 109 -12.07 -27.93 -11.16
CA ALA A 109 -10.74 -27.53 -11.64
C ALA A 109 -10.66 -27.74 -13.15
N MET A 110 -10.05 -26.79 -13.84
CA MET A 110 -9.81 -26.86 -15.30
C MET A 110 -8.50 -27.59 -15.62
N LEU A 111 -7.49 -27.43 -14.77
CA LEU A 111 -6.21 -28.12 -14.91
C LEU A 111 -6.20 -29.42 -14.09
N PRO A 112 -5.48 -30.46 -14.54
CA PRO A 112 -5.40 -31.72 -13.81
C PRO A 112 -4.53 -31.60 -12.55
N ARG A 113 -4.79 -32.48 -11.58
CA ARG A 113 -3.97 -32.61 -10.39
C ARG A 113 -2.74 -33.46 -10.66
N ASP A 114 -1.77 -32.92 -11.38
CA ASP A 114 -0.52 -33.60 -11.76
C ASP A 114 0.75 -32.88 -11.30
N ALA A 115 1.91 -33.43 -11.58
CA ALA A 115 3.20 -32.89 -11.18
C ALA A 115 3.52 -31.56 -11.86
N LEU A 116 3.14 -31.39 -13.14
CA LEU A 116 3.39 -30.15 -13.89
C LEU A 116 2.57 -29.01 -13.33
N THR A 117 1.26 -29.19 -13.17
CA THR A 117 0.35 -28.21 -12.58
C THR A 117 0.81 -27.78 -11.19
N LYS A 118 1.21 -28.76 -10.35
CA LYS A 118 1.77 -28.47 -9.02
C LYS A 118 3.02 -27.61 -9.09
N THR A 119 3.91 -27.89 -10.03
CA THR A 119 5.15 -27.13 -10.23
C THR A 119 4.85 -25.69 -10.64
N MET A 120 3.91 -25.47 -11.57
CA MET A 120 3.49 -24.15 -12.02
C MET A 120 2.94 -23.31 -10.85
N VAL A 121 2.02 -23.86 -10.05
CA VAL A 121 1.47 -23.19 -8.87
C VAL A 121 2.57 -22.86 -7.86
N ARG A 122 3.47 -23.80 -7.60
CA ARG A 122 4.57 -23.61 -6.65
C ARG A 122 5.51 -22.49 -7.09
N GLN A 123 5.93 -22.48 -8.35
CA GLN A 123 6.76 -21.40 -8.88
C GLN A 123 6.10 -20.02 -8.78
N ALA A 124 4.80 -19.92 -9.04
CA ALA A 124 4.07 -18.67 -8.89
C ALA A 124 3.99 -18.20 -7.42
N ILE A 125 3.80 -19.13 -6.48
CA ILE A 125 3.83 -18.85 -5.03
C ILE A 125 5.22 -18.39 -4.60
N ASP A 126 6.28 -19.09 -5.01
CA ASP A 126 7.66 -18.77 -4.64
C ASP A 126 8.05 -17.38 -5.16
N ALA A 127 7.67 -17.03 -6.40
CA ALA A 127 7.89 -15.71 -6.97
C ALA A 127 7.16 -14.60 -6.19
N LEU A 128 5.88 -14.82 -5.81
CA LEU A 128 5.12 -13.85 -5.00
C LEU A 128 5.71 -13.68 -3.60
N ASN A 129 6.13 -14.75 -2.97
CA ASN A 129 6.75 -14.70 -1.64
C ASN A 129 8.10 -13.99 -1.67
N ALA A 130 8.93 -14.26 -2.68
CA ALA A 130 10.24 -13.62 -2.84
C ALA A 130 10.13 -12.10 -3.00
N ILE A 131 9.21 -11.63 -3.87
CA ILE A 131 9.00 -10.19 -4.05
C ILE A 131 8.35 -9.54 -2.82
N SER A 132 7.47 -10.26 -2.10
CA SER A 132 6.86 -9.78 -0.87
C SER A 132 7.91 -9.56 0.23
N ALA A 133 8.76 -10.55 0.47
CA ALA A 133 9.85 -10.44 1.45
C ALA A 133 10.85 -9.33 1.10
N SER A 134 11.18 -9.17 -0.20
CA SER A 134 12.05 -8.10 -0.67
C SER A 134 11.42 -6.72 -0.44
N LEU A 135 10.11 -6.58 -0.63
CA LEU A 135 9.39 -5.34 -0.40
C LEU A 135 9.37 -4.95 1.09
N GLU A 136 9.16 -5.91 2.00
CA GLU A 136 9.17 -5.62 3.44
C GLU A 136 10.57 -5.21 3.93
N ARG A 137 11.64 -5.89 3.47
CA ARG A 137 13.02 -5.45 3.77
C ARG A 137 13.30 -4.03 3.28
N LEU A 138 12.86 -3.70 2.08
CA LEU A 138 13.05 -2.38 1.49
C LEU A 138 12.32 -1.28 2.27
N LYS A 139 11.12 -1.57 2.79
CA LYS A 139 10.39 -0.66 3.69
C LYS A 139 11.16 -0.42 5.00
N ALA A 140 11.71 -1.48 5.61
CA ALA A 140 12.51 -1.36 6.82
C ALA A 140 13.77 -0.52 6.61
N GLU A 141 14.48 -0.73 5.49
CA GLU A 141 15.64 0.08 5.10
C GLU A 141 15.28 1.55 4.88
N MET A 142 14.16 1.82 4.20
CA MET A 142 13.67 3.18 4.01
C MET A 142 13.33 3.86 5.33
N GLN A 143 12.70 3.15 6.27
CA GLN A 143 12.39 3.67 7.59
C GLN A 143 13.66 3.99 8.37
N ALA A 144 14.65 3.09 8.36
CA ALA A 144 15.93 3.28 9.03
C ALA A 144 16.73 4.48 8.48
N LEU A 145 16.69 4.69 7.15
CA LEU A 145 17.32 5.86 6.54
C LEU A 145 16.54 7.15 6.84
N ALA A 146 15.23 7.12 6.76
CA ALA A 146 14.40 8.30 7.06
C ALA A 146 14.56 8.75 8.50
N ALA A 147 14.69 7.82 9.45
CA ALA A 147 14.92 8.11 10.88
C ALA A 147 16.23 8.88 11.17
N GLN A 148 17.18 8.88 10.23
CA GLN A 148 18.43 9.65 10.35
C GLN A 148 18.27 11.11 9.92
N LEU A 149 17.15 11.47 9.30
CA LEU A 149 16.89 12.83 8.85
C LEU A 149 16.30 13.68 9.98
N PRO A 150 16.77 14.93 10.16
CA PRO A 150 16.38 15.76 11.30
C PRO A 150 14.87 16.02 11.38
N GLU A 151 14.18 16.11 10.23
CA GLU A 151 12.74 16.33 10.18
C GLU A 151 11.88 15.09 10.45
N TYR A 152 12.47 13.90 10.55
CA TYR A 152 11.72 12.66 10.74
C TYR A 152 10.74 12.71 11.93
N PRO A 153 11.14 13.17 13.14
CA PRO A 153 10.23 13.19 14.28
C PRO A 153 8.96 14.00 14.04
N VAL A 154 9.08 15.21 13.46
CA VAL A 154 7.94 16.07 13.20
C VAL A 154 7.05 15.53 12.07
N VAL A 155 7.62 14.90 11.05
CA VAL A 155 6.87 14.28 9.95
C VAL A 155 6.01 13.14 10.47
N MET A 156 6.53 12.29 11.35
CA MET A 156 5.83 11.15 11.91
C MET A 156 4.69 11.52 12.88
N THR A 157 4.64 12.78 13.35
CA THR A 157 3.50 13.27 14.16
C THR A 157 2.29 13.70 13.32
N MET A 158 2.40 13.73 11.99
CA MET A 158 1.30 14.18 11.14
C MET A 158 0.27 13.06 10.96
N HIS A 159 -1.01 13.39 11.10
CA HIS A 159 -2.09 12.44 10.87
C HIS A 159 -2.07 11.89 9.42
N GLY A 160 -2.36 10.61 9.29
CA GLY A 160 -2.31 9.90 8.00
C GLY A 160 -0.91 9.53 7.52
N VAL A 161 0.14 9.96 8.23
CA VAL A 161 1.53 9.62 7.96
C VAL A 161 1.96 8.53 8.94
N GLY A 162 2.22 7.34 8.40
CA GLY A 162 2.71 6.19 9.15
C GLY A 162 4.09 5.76 8.65
N ASP A 163 4.61 4.68 9.23
CA ASP A 163 5.96 4.14 8.98
C ASP A 163 6.29 3.89 7.50
N SER A 164 5.28 3.65 6.68
CA SER A 164 5.46 3.46 5.23
C SER A 164 5.38 4.78 4.46
N LEU A 165 4.43 5.67 4.80
CA LEU A 165 4.18 6.89 4.03
C LEU A 165 5.12 8.03 4.41
N GLY A 166 5.56 8.11 5.67
CA GLY A 166 6.54 9.10 6.13
C GLY A 166 7.83 9.07 5.31
N PRO A 167 8.53 7.92 5.26
CA PRO A 167 9.74 7.78 4.43
C PRO A 167 9.51 8.08 2.94
N GLN A 168 8.35 7.68 2.37
CA GLN A 168 8.02 7.97 0.97
C GLN A 168 7.85 9.47 0.71
N LEU A 169 7.15 10.19 1.60
CA LEU A 169 7.00 11.64 1.50
C LEU A 169 8.36 12.34 1.59
N MET A 170 9.17 11.97 2.59
CA MET A 170 10.51 12.55 2.79
C MET A 170 11.44 12.25 1.60
N ALA A 171 11.36 11.04 1.03
CA ALA A 171 12.11 10.65 -0.17
C ALA A 171 11.81 11.54 -1.38
N GLU A 172 10.53 11.85 -1.58
CA GLU A 172 10.11 12.60 -2.77
C GLU A 172 10.20 14.12 -2.57
N LEU A 173 9.88 14.61 -1.38
CA LEU A 173 9.98 16.04 -1.06
C LEU A 173 11.44 16.48 -0.91
N GLY A 174 12.30 15.63 -0.33
CA GLY A 174 13.69 15.97 -0.05
C GLY A 174 13.79 17.08 0.99
N ASP A 175 14.84 17.90 0.87
CA ASP A 175 15.06 19.03 1.76
C ASP A 175 14.01 20.13 1.56
N VAL A 176 13.26 20.43 2.62
CA VAL A 176 12.20 21.45 2.61
C VAL A 176 12.76 22.87 2.50
N THR A 177 13.99 23.10 2.94
CA THR A 177 14.62 24.42 2.91
C THR A 177 14.87 24.94 1.50
N ARG A 178 14.93 24.04 0.50
CA ARG A 178 15.04 24.42 -0.92
C ARG A 178 13.81 25.14 -1.48
N PHE A 179 12.66 25.04 -0.81
CA PHE A 179 11.45 25.74 -1.24
C PHE A 179 11.38 27.13 -0.62
N THR A 180 11.28 28.16 -1.45
CA THR A 180 11.26 29.56 -1.00
C THR A 180 9.99 29.91 -0.25
N HIS A 181 8.86 29.27 -0.60
CA HIS A 181 7.55 29.51 0.03
C HIS A 181 6.61 28.30 -0.13
N ARG A 182 5.53 28.29 0.68
CA ARG A 182 4.55 27.19 0.76
C ARG A 182 3.86 26.82 -0.57
N ASN A 183 3.81 27.71 -1.54
CA ASN A 183 3.22 27.40 -2.85
C ASN A 183 4.24 26.72 -3.77
N ALA A 184 5.54 26.90 -3.55
CA ALA A 184 6.57 26.22 -4.31
C ALA A 184 6.55 24.70 -4.11
N ILE A 185 6.26 24.22 -2.88
CA ILE A 185 6.15 22.79 -2.60
C ILE A 185 4.89 22.17 -3.24
N THR A 186 3.77 22.91 -3.33
CA THR A 186 2.56 22.41 -4.00
C THR A 186 2.70 22.37 -5.52
N ALA A 187 3.37 23.38 -6.11
CA ALA A 187 3.73 23.38 -7.52
C ALA A 187 4.70 22.24 -7.86
N PHE A 188 5.72 22.02 -7.02
CA PHE A 188 6.65 20.89 -7.17
C PHE A 188 5.93 19.54 -7.16
N ALA A 189 4.90 19.36 -6.33
CA ALA A 189 4.10 18.14 -6.30
C ALA A 189 3.13 18.01 -7.49
N GLY A 190 2.87 19.11 -8.20
CA GLY A 190 1.90 19.17 -9.30
C GLY A 190 0.46 18.90 -8.84
N VAL A 191 0.12 19.35 -7.63
CA VAL A 191 -1.23 19.30 -7.06
C VAL A 191 -1.90 20.67 -7.03
N ASP A 192 -1.25 21.70 -7.56
CA ASP A 192 -1.79 23.02 -7.79
C ASP A 192 -2.67 23.06 -9.05
N PRO A 193 -3.65 23.97 -9.12
CA PRO A 193 -4.38 24.22 -10.35
C PRO A 193 -3.43 24.65 -11.45
N GLY A 194 -3.47 24.03 -12.61
CA GLY A 194 -2.74 24.50 -13.79
C GLY A 194 -3.22 25.92 -14.18
N ALA A 195 -2.32 26.78 -14.58
CA ALA A 195 -2.71 28.04 -15.21
C ALA A 195 -3.29 27.72 -16.60
N ASP A 196 -4.55 28.02 -16.80
CA ASP A 196 -5.21 27.93 -18.11
C ASP A 196 -5.71 29.32 -18.45
N GLN A 197 -4.75 30.15 -18.88
CA GLN A 197 -4.96 31.53 -19.31
C GLN A 197 -4.60 31.63 -20.79
N SER A 198 -5.58 31.86 -21.63
CA SER A 198 -5.42 32.15 -23.04
C SER A 198 -6.04 33.51 -23.34
N GLY A 199 -5.22 34.55 -23.40
CA GLY A 199 -5.67 35.94 -23.65
C GLY A 199 -6.59 36.43 -22.53
N THR A 200 -7.82 36.84 -22.86
CA THR A 200 -8.83 37.34 -21.92
C THR A 200 -9.69 36.25 -21.28
N HIS A 201 -9.43 34.99 -21.57
CA HIS A 201 -10.23 33.86 -21.09
C HIS A 201 -9.58 33.22 -19.86
N GLU A 202 -10.23 33.36 -18.69
CA GLU A 202 -9.92 32.61 -17.47
C GLU A 202 -10.86 31.42 -17.35
N ALA A 203 -10.32 30.21 -17.36
CA ALA A 203 -11.11 29.01 -17.16
C ALA A 203 -11.63 28.94 -15.71
N LYS A 204 -12.95 28.81 -15.53
CA LYS A 204 -13.61 28.68 -14.21
C LYS A 204 -13.18 27.42 -13.42
N SER A 205 -12.57 26.45 -14.07
CA SER A 205 -12.07 25.22 -13.46
C SER A 205 -10.87 24.73 -14.24
N THR A 206 -9.72 24.62 -13.58
CA THR A 206 -8.48 24.12 -14.17
C THR A 206 -8.12 22.74 -13.61
N ARG A 207 -7.57 21.89 -14.46
CA ARG A 207 -7.00 20.60 -14.02
C ARG A 207 -5.68 20.86 -13.28
N VAL A 208 -5.33 19.94 -12.37
CA VAL A 208 -4.01 19.97 -11.72
C VAL A 208 -2.89 19.82 -12.75
N SER A 209 -1.79 20.50 -12.54
CA SER A 209 -0.66 20.56 -13.49
C SER A 209 -0.01 19.18 -13.73
N LYS A 210 0.01 18.31 -12.72
CA LYS A 210 0.69 17.00 -12.71
C LYS A 210 2.18 17.07 -13.11
N SER A 211 2.80 18.24 -13.05
CA SER A 211 4.18 18.49 -13.46
C SER A 211 5.22 17.83 -12.55
N GLY A 212 4.83 17.49 -11.31
CA GLY A 212 5.73 16.92 -10.30
C GLY A 212 5.83 15.38 -10.31
N PRO A 213 6.60 14.82 -9.36
CA PRO A 213 6.82 13.38 -9.26
C PRO A 213 5.51 12.60 -9.04
N PRO A 214 5.20 11.59 -9.87
CA PRO A 214 3.98 10.80 -9.71
C PRO A 214 3.96 10.01 -8.39
N GLU A 215 5.10 9.58 -7.89
CA GLU A 215 5.24 8.87 -6.62
C GLU A 215 4.87 9.77 -5.44
N LEU A 216 5.24 11.05 -5.46
CA LEU A 216 4.82 12.03 -4.46
C LEU A 216 3.30 12.18 -4.44
N ARG A 217 2.69 12.36 -5.62
CA ARG A 217 1.23 12.47 -5.70
C ARG A 217 0.52 11.22 -5.18
N ARG A 218 1.06 10.03 -5.52
CA ARG A 218 0.54 8.76 -5.00
C ARG A 218 0.63 8.71 -3.47
N ALA A 219 1.77 9.05 -2.88
CA ALA A 219 1.93 9.08 -1.42
C ALA A 219 0.95 10.06 -0.77
N LEU A 220 0.79 11.27 -1.33
CA LEU A 220 -0.15 12.27 -0.84
C LEU A 220 -1.60 11.77 -0.88
N PHE A 221 -2.03 11.12 -1.97
CA PHE A 221 -3.37 10.56 -2.07
C PHE A 221 -3.59 9.42 -1.06
N LEU A 222 -2.58 8.61 -0.78
CA LEU A 222 -2.65 7.58 0.27
C LEU A 222 -2.77 8.20 1.67
N VAL A 223 -2.07 9.30 1.95
CA VAL A 223 -2.26 10.07 3.21
C VAL A 223 -3.69 10.59 3.31
N MET A 224 -4.23 11.17 2.24
CA MET A 224 -5.62 11.65 2.22
C MET A 224 -6.61 10.51 2.44
N ASP A 225 -6.38 9.33 1.84
CA ASP A 225 -7.21 8.13 2.04
C ASP A 225 -7.14 7.64 3.50
N CYS A 226 -5.96 7.66 4.13
CA CYS A 226 -5.81 7.37 5.55
C CYS A 226 -6.62 8.35 6.41
N LEU A 227 -6.55 9.65 6.13
CA LEU A 227 -7.32 10.67 6.87
C LEU A 227 -8.83 10.44 6.74
N LEU A 228 -9.32 10.08 5.56
CA LEU A 228 -10.74 9.76 5.36
C LEU A 228 -11.19 8.51 6.10
N LYS A 229 -10.30 7.53 6.26
CA LYS A 229 -10.60 6.27 6.99
C LYS A 229 -10.55 6.47 8.49
N THR A 230 -9.55 7.19 9.00
CA THR A 230 -9.34 7.39 10.44
C THR A 230 -10.16 8.54 11.03
N GLN A 231 -10.56 9.49 10.19
CA GLN A 231 -11.41 10.64 10.53
C GLN A 231 -10.95 11.42 11.78
N PRO A 232 -9.68 11.86 11.87
CA PRO A 232 -9.19 12.60 13.03
C PRO A 232 -9.84 13.98 13.11
N GLN A 233 -10.72 14.18 14.10
CA GLN A 233 -11.56 15.37 14.23
C GLN A 233 -10.77 16.64 14.54
N ASP A 234 -9.60 16.53 15.10
CA ASP A 234 -8.64 17.61 15.40
C ASP A 234 -7.74 17.99 14.22
N ASP A 235 -7.66 17.13 13.18
CA ASP A 235 -6.80 17.38 12.02
C ASP A 235 -7.40 18.44 11.07
N PRO A 236 -6.65 19.51 10.76
CA PRO A 236 -7.14 20.59 9.91
C PRO A 236 -7.28 20.18 8.43
N VAL A 237 -6.56 19.14 7.96
CA VAL A 237 -6.67 18.64 6.58
C VAL A 237 -7.92 17.79 6.45
N TYR A 238 -8.14 16.87 7.40
CA TYR A 238 -9.35 16.07 7.42
C TYR A 238 -10.61 16.94 7.46
N ARG A 239 -10.70 17.90 8.41
CA ARG A 239 -11.84 18.82 8.51
C ARG A 239 -12.08 19.60 7.22
N PHE A 240 -11.01 20.01 6.55
CA PHE A 240 -11.12 20.71 5.28
C PHE A 240 -11.67 19.81 4.15
N MET A 241 -11.20 18.56 4.07
CA MET A 241 -11.68 17.58 3.09
C MET A 241 -13.14 17.22 3.35
N ASP A 242 -13.51 17.00 4.61
CA ASP A 242 -14.86 16.66 5.03
C ASP A 242 -15.85 17.78 4.73
N LYS A 243 -15.48 19.05 5.01
CA LYS A 243 -16.25 20.22 4.58
C LYS A 243 -16.47 20.23 3.07
N LYS A 244 -15.43 19.99 2.27
CA LYS A 244 -15.53 19.95 0.79
C LYS A 244 -16.42 18.81 0.30
N ARG A 245 -16.37 17.65 0.96
CA ARG A 245 -17.26 16.52 0.70
C ARG A 245 -18.71 16.88 1.01
N ALA A 246 -18.97 17.52 2.14
CA ALA A 246 -20.30 18.00 2.54
C ALA A 246 -20.85 19.07 1.57
N GLU A 247 -19.99 19.88 0.95
CA GLU A 247 -20.33 20.82 -0.13
C GLU A 247 -20.66 20.11 -1.47
N GLY A 248 -20.68 18.78 -1.53
CA GLY A 248 -20.95 18.00 -2.74
C GLY A 248 -19.83 18.00 -3.77
N LYS A 249 -18.60 18.36 -3.41
CA LYS A 249 -17.47 18.33 -4.35
C LYS A 249 -17.10 16.89 -4.74
N PRO A 250 -16.74 16.64 -6.02
CA PRO A 250 -16.27 15.34 -6.47
C PRO A 250 -15.04 14.82 -5.70
N TYR A 251 -14.92 13.50 -5.59
CA TYR A 251 -13.83 12.82 -4.85
C TYR A 251 -12.44 13.38 -5.16
N LEU A 252 -12.05 13.44 -6.43
CA LEU A 252 -10.73 13.94 -6.82
C LEU A 252 -10.50 15.41 -6.47
N VAL A 253 -11.55 16.21 -6.42
CA VAL A 253 -11.45 17.64 -6.09
C VAL A 253 -11.10 17.83 -4.62
N TYR A 254 -11.83 17.17 -3.69
CA TYR A 254 -11.51 17.35 -2.27
C TYR A 254 -10.23 16.61 -1.86
N MET A 255 -9.88 15.49 -2.51
CA MET A 255 -8.60 14.79 -2.30
C MET A 255 -7.41 15.67 -2.71
N THR A 256 -7.47 16.29 -3.88
CA THR A 256 -6.41 17.19 -4.37
C THR A 256 -6.31 18.46 -3.51
N ALA A 257 -7.43 19.03 -3.12
CA ALA A 257 -7.47 20.19 -2.23
C ALA A 257 -6.89 19.85 -0.84
N GLY A 258 -7.18 18.64 -0.33
CA GLY A 258 -6.59 18.11 0.90
C GLY A 258 -5.07 17.95 0.78
N ALA A 259 -4.59 17.33 -0.30
CA ALA A 259 -3.16 17.15 -0.58
C ALA A 259 -2.41 18.49 -0.64
N ASN A 260 -3.01 19.50 -1.29
CA ASN A 260 -2.46 20.87 -1.35
C ASN A 260 -2.37 21.48 0.06
N LYS A 261 -3.45 21.38 0.86
CA LYS A 261 -3.46 21.88 2.24
C LYS A 261 -2.46 21.13 3.12
N PHE A 262 -2.35 19.81 3.00
CA PHE A 262 -1.37 18.98 3.71
C PHE A 262 0.06 19.46 3.43
N LEU A 263 0.43 19.65 2.17
CA LEU A 263 1.77 20.10 1.80
C LEU A 263 2.13 21.46 2.38
N ARG A 264 1.18 22.39 2.45
CA ARG A 264 1.40 23.70 3.06
C ARG A 264 1.64 23.60 4.58
N ILE A 265 0.93 22.68 5.26
CA ILE A 265 1.13 22.39 6.68
C ILE A 265 2.45 21.66 6.89
N TYR A 266 2.76 20.68 6.05
CA TYR A 266 4.03 19.96 6.05
C TYR A 266 5.20 20.94 5.96
N TYR A 267 5.18 21.83 4.97
CA TYR A 267 6.20 22.85 4.78
C TYR A 267 6.38 23.73 6.02
N GLY A 268 5.29 24.25 6.60
CA GLY A 268 5.34 25.11 7.77
C GLY A 268 5.94 24.38 8.99
N ARG A 269 5.38 23.21 9.32
CA ARG A 269 5.80 22.43 10.50
C ARG A 269 7.26 21.96 10.42
N VAL A 270 7.68 21.46 9.25
CA VAL A 270 9.06 20.97 9.07
C VAL A 270 10.03 22.16 9.12
N LYS A 271 9.74 23.26 8.47
CA LYS A 271 10.61 24.44 8.48
C LYS A 271 10.75 25.05 9.87
N GLU A 272 9.66 25.14 10.61
CA GLU A 272 9.66 25.63 11.99
C GLU A 272 10.48 24.71 12.91
N TYR A 273 10.28 23.40 12.79
CA TYR A 273 11.01 22.40 13.56
C TYR A 273 12.53 22.44 13.29
N LEU A 274 12.94 22.52 12.02
CA LEU A 274 14.36 22.64 11.66
C LEU A 274 14.97 23.93 12.19
N ALA A 275 14.28 25.06 12.13
CA ALA A 275 14.74 26.33 12.69
C ALA A 275 14.91 26.27 14.22
N GLN A 276 14.05 25.50 14.93
CA GLN A 276 14.20 25.28 16.38
C GLN A 276 15.44 24.44 16.70
N LEU A 277 15.75 23.42 15.88
CA LEU A 277 16.96 22.62 16.06
C LEU A 277 18.25 23.41 15.83
N GLU A 278 18.26 24.35 14.90
CA GLU A 278 19.43 25.21 14.63
C GLU A 278 19.70 26.21 15.75
N ASN A 279 18.68 26.57 16.55
CA ASN A 279 18.78 27.52 17.66
C ASN A 279 18.95 26.86 19.03
N SER A 280 19.00 25.50 19.08
CA SER A 280 19.20 24.70 20.31
C SER A 280 20.60 24.20 20.41
#